data_e828faee81be00722d87c79d1cd0f05e
#
_entry.id   e828faee81be00722d87c79d1cd0f05e
#
_cell.length_a   1.000
_cell.length_b   1.000
_cell.length_c   1.000
_cell.angle_alpha   90.00
_cell.angle_beta   90.00
_cell.angle_gamma   90.00
#
_symmetry.space_group_name_H-M   'P 1'
#
loop_
_entity.id
_entity.type
_entity.pdbx_description
1 polymer ?
#
loop_
_entity_poly.entity_id
_entity_poly.type
_entity_poly.pdbx_seq_one_letter_code
_entity_poly.pdbx_strand_id
1 'polypeptide(L)'
;GLLRRQRQMCIRDRSYISGTNGTSNGIVPMLRVFNDTARYVDQGGGKRKGSFAIYIEPWHADIYDFLDLKKNHGKEEMRARDLFYAMWIPDLFMKRVENNEEWTLMCPNECPGLYDCHGDEFDKLYVKYEKKSKGRKSIKARELWEKILESQIETGTPYMLYKDSANRKSNQKNLGTIRSSNLCTEILEYTSKDEIAVCNLASIALPMFVEDGEFNHQKLYDVTVRVTKNL
;
A
#
# COMPACT_ATOMS: atom_id res chain seq x y z
N GLY A 1 -12.97 -10.80 -11.68
CA GLY A 1 -11.53 -10.94 -11.66
C GLY A 1 -10.85 -10.42 -10.40
N LEU A 2 -11.13 -9.20 -9.93
CA LEU A 2 -10.51 -8.60 -8.74
C LEU A 2 -10.96 -9.26 -7.42
N LEU A 3 -12.22 -9.66 -7.29
CA LEU A 3 -12.68 -10.43 -6.12
C LEU A 3 -11.99 -11.79 -6.00
N ARG A 4 -11.62 -12.42 -7.11
CA ARG A 4 -10.77 -13.63 -7.10
C ARG A 4 -9.33 -13.30 -6.67
N ARG A 5 -8.79 -12.12 -7.04
CA ARG A 5 -7.44 -11.69 -6.63
C ARG A 5 -7.38 -11.34 -5.14
N GLN A 6 -8.39 -10.64 -4.61
CA GLN A 6 -8.50 -10.39 -3.16
C GLN A 6 -8.71 -11.70 -2.36
N ARG A 7 -9.53 -12.63 -2.85
CA ARG A 7 -9.65 -13.94 -2.24
C ARG A 7 -8.36 -14.76 -2.33
N GLN A 8 -7.58 -14.62 -3.40
CA GLN A 8 -6.27 -15.28 -3.51
C GLN A 8 -5.24 -14.69 -2.54
N MET A 9 -5.27 -13.40 -2.21
CA MET A 9 -4.45 -12.82 -1.14
C MET A 9 -4.83 -13.41 0.22
N CYS A 10 -6.10 -13.46 0.57
CA CYS A 10 -6.59 -14.05 1.82
C CYS A 10 -6.26 -15.55 1.96
N ILE A 11 -6.26 -16.32 0.87
CA ILE A 11 -5.91 -17.76 0.89
C ILE A 11 -4.40 -17.98 1.09
N ARG A 12 -3.55 -16.96 0.83
CA ARG A 12 -2.09 -17.09 0.89
C ARG A 12 -1.45 -16.60 2.17
N ASP A 13 -2.21 -16.12 3.14
CA ASP A 13 -1.73 -15.60 4.43
C ASP A 13 -1.54 -16.71 5.48
N ARG A 14 -0.98 -17.84 5.11
CA ARG A 14 -0.86 -19.03 5.99
C ARG A 14 -2.21 -19.54 6.52
N SER A 15 -3.27 -19.25 5.76
CA SER A 15 -4.62 -19.76 6.04
C SER A 15 -4.76 -21.21 5.60
N TYR A 16 -5.68 -21.93 6.24
CA TYR A 16 -6.01 -23.29 5.88
C TYR A 16 -6.67 -23.36 4.49
N ILE A 17 -6.23 -24.30 3.67
CA ILE A 17 -6.75 -24.54 2.33
C ILE A 17 -7.63 -25.78 2.37
N SER A 18 -8.96 -25.59 2.39
CA SER A 18 -9.94 -26.68 2.55
C SER A 18 -9.87 -27.79 1.49
N GLY A 19 -9.38 -27.48 0.28
CA GLY A 19 -9.30 -28.44 -0.82
C GLY A 19 -8.08 -29.38 -0.78
N THR A 20 -7.06 -29.05 0.01
CA THR A 20 -5.79 -29.80 0.02
C THR A 20 -5.35 -30.22 1.41
N ASN A 21 -6.13 -29.89 2.45
CA ASN A 21 -5.76 -30.06 3.87
C ASN A 21 -4.40 -29.44 4.24
N GLY A 22 -3.94 -28.45 3.46
CA GLY A 22 -2.69 -27.74 3.66
C GLY A 22 -2.89 -26.32 4.16
N THR A 23 -1.78 -25.66 4.45
CA THR A 23 -1.73 -24.23 4.77
C THR A 23 -1.05 -23.46 3.64
N SER A 24 -1.47 -22.23 3.44
CA SER A 24 -0.83 -21.32 2.49
C SER A 24 0.58 -20.95 2.93
N ASN A 25 1.48 -20.74 1.97
CA ASN A 25 2.89 -20.42 2.22
C ASN A 25 3.15 -18.93 2.55
N GLY A 26 2.10 -18.14 2.79
CA GLY A 26 2.23 -16.71 3.09
C GLY A 26 2.35 -15.82 1.85
N ILE A 27 2.60 -14.51 2.09
CA ILE A 27 2.63 -13.49 1.03
C ILE A 27 3.90 -13.53 0.16
N VAL A 28 5.02 -14.03 0.68
CA VAL A 28 6.33 -13.98 -0.01
C VAL A 28 6.31 -14.69 -1.37
N PRO A 29 5.89 -15.97 -1.51
CA PRO A 29 5.85 -16.64 -2.81
C PRO A 29 4.93 -15.95 -3.81
N MET A 30 3.82 -15.36 -3.34
CA MET A 30 2.91 -14.59 -4.18
C MET A 30 3.59 -13.31 -4.71
N LEU A 31 4.26 -12.57 -3.85
CA LEU A 31 4.91 -11.32 -4.23
C LEU A 31 6.08 -11.54 -5.17
N ARG A 32 6.76 -12.68 -5.10
CA ARG A 32 7.77 -13.06 -6.10
C ARG A 32 7.20 -13.18 -7.52
N VAL A 33 6.00 -13.71 -7.67
CA VAL A 33 5.33 -13.74 -8.98
C VAL A 33 5.13 -12.33 -9.53
N PHE A 34 4.71 -11.38 -8.69
CA PHE A 34 4.58 -9.97 -9.12
C PHE A 34 5.95 -9.33 -9.41
N ASN A 35 6.98 -9.66 -8.63
CA ASN A 35 8.34 -9.21 -8.89
C ASN A 35 8.85 -9.63 -10.27
N ASP A 36 8.67 -10.90 -10.64
CA ASP A 36 9.08 -11.41 -11.94
C ASP A 36 8.19 -10.85 -13.06
N THR A 37 6.90 -10.64 -12.80
CA THR A 37 6.00 -9.97 -13.74
C THR A 37 6.44 -8.52 -14.00
N ALA A 38 6.86 -7.77 -12.98
CA ALA A 38 7.37 -6.41 -13.15
C ALA A 38 8.60 -6.36 -14.05
N ARG A 39 9.49 -7.35 -13.93
CA ARG A 39 10.66 -7.48 -14.81
C ARG A 39 10.30 -7.80 -16.25
N TYR A 40 9.26 -8.62 -16.44
CA TYR A 40 8.84 -9.07 -17.76
C TYR A 40 8.04 -8.01 -18.52
N VAL A 41 7.14 -7.27 -17.84
CA VAL A 41 6.29 -6.25 -18.47
C VAL A 41 7.13 -5.04 -18.86
N ASP A 42 7.12 -4.70 -20.13
CA ASP A 42 7.82 -3.55 -20.68
C ASP A 42 6.82 -2.52 -21.22
N GLN A 43 6.90 -1.29 -20.68
CA GLN A 43 6.02 -0.18 -21.05
C GLN A 43 6.69 0.78 -22.05
N GLY A 44 7.19 0.33 -23.13
CA GLY A 44 7.74 1.27 -24.12
C GLY A 44 8.99 0.83 -24.84
N GLY A 45 9.02 -0.41 -25.30
CA GLY A 45 10.05 -0.91 -26.17
C GLY A 45 11.45 -0.94 -25.53
N GLY A 46 11.57 -1.45 -24.30
CA GLY A 46 12.83 -1.62 -23.56
C GLY A 46 13.26 -0.41 -22.72
N LYS A 47 12.53 0.70 -22.76
CA LYS A 47 12.92 1.94 -22.05
C LYS A 47 12.32 2.05 -20.63
N ARG A 48 11.15 1.45 -20.37
CA ARG A 48 10.48 1.50 -19.07
C ARG A 48 9.91 0.13 -18.72
N LYS A 49 10.46 -0.49 -17.70
CA LYS A 49 9.93 -1.74 -17.14
C LYS A 49 8.67 -1.49 -16.31
N GLY A 50 7.82 -2.51 -16.18
CA GLY A 50 6.68 -2.49 -15.30
C GLY A 50 7.12 -2.31 -13.84
N SER A 51 6.30 -1.64 -13.05
CA SER A 51 6.55 -1.40 -11.63
C SER A 51 5.28 -1.60 -10.84
N PHE A 52 5.37 -2.25 -9.68
CA PHE A 52 4.26 -2.46 -8.76
C PHE A 52 4.58 -1.89 -7.39
N ALA A 53 3.61 -1.20 -6.80
CA ALA A 53 3.62 -0.85 -5.38
C ALA A 53 2.72 -1.81 -4.61
N ILE A 54 3.23 -2.35 -3.53
CA ILE A 54 2.52 -3.28 -2.65
C ILE A 54 2.25 -2.57 -1.33
N TYR A 55 0.97 -2.43 -1.00
CA TYR A 55 0.51 -1.81 0.23
C TYR A 55 0.09 -2.87 1.24
N ILE A 56 0.51 -2.71 2.48
CA ILE A 56 0.12 -3.57 3.60
C ILE A 56 -0.21 -2.72 4.82
N GLU A 57 -1.10 -3.22 5.67
CA GLU A 57 -1.39 -2.62 6.96
C GLU A 57 -0.58 -3.29 8.09
N PRO A 58 -0.19 -2.57 9.16
CA PRO A 58 0.70 -3.10 10.21
C PRO A 58 0.10 -4.25 11.04
N TRP A 59 -1.21 -4.46 10.97
CA TRP A 59 -1.87 -5.58 11.65
C TRP A 59 -1.79 -6.92 10.92
N HIS A 60 -1.24 -6.95 9.70
CA HIS A 60 -1.16 -8.19 8.92
C HIS A 60 -0.22 -9.21 9.54
N ALA A 61 -0.63 -10.47 9.56
CA ALA A 61 0.13 -11.56 10.20
C ALA A 61 1.55 -11.74 9.63
N ASP A 62 1.75 -11.49 8.33
CA ASP A 62 3.04 -11.66 7.63
C ASP A 62 3.84 -10.34 7.53
N ILE A 63 3.58 -9.37 8.40
CA ILE A 63 4.22 -8.04 8.33
C ILE A 63 5.73 -8.11 8.42
N TYR A 64 6.31 -8.98 9.25
CA TYR A 64 7.75 -9.13 9.38
C TYR A 64 8.39 -9.68 8.09
N ASP A 65 7.78 -10.69 7.48
CA ASP A 65 8.25 -11.23 6.20
C ASP A 65 8.19 -10.17 5.10
N PHE A 66 7.14 -9.31 5.11
CA PHE A 66 7.01 -8.19 4.19
C PHE A 66 8.14 -7.16 4.34
N LEU A 67 8.51 -6.80 5.56
CA LEU A 67 9.59 -5.85 5.84
C LEU A 67 10.97 -6.37 5.41
N ASP A 68 11.13 -7.68 5.30
CA ASP A 68 12.38 -8.31 4.91
C ASP A 68 12.53 -8.52 3.39
N LEU A 69 11.47 -8.30 2.58
CA LEU A 69 11.46 -8.60 1.14
C LEU A 69 12.51 -7.87 0.31
N LYS A 70 12.94 -6.68 0.74
CA LYS A 70 13.91 -5.85 0.01
C LYS A 70 15.32 -5.89 0.59
N LYS A 71 15.55 -6.61 1.68
CA LYS A 71 16.87 -6.71 2.32
C LYS A 71 17.92 -7.28 1.36
N ASN A 72 19.16 -6.77 1.48
CA ASN A 72 20.28 -7.16 0.63
C ASN A 72 20.94 -8.49 1.05
N HIS A 73 20.60 -9.00 2.20
CA HIS A 73 21.14 -10.24 2.77
C HIS A 73 20.05 -11.28 3.01
N GLY A 74 20.41 -12.50 3.34
CA GLY A 74 19.53 -13.63 3.57
C GLY A 74 19.22 -14.44 2.31
N LYS A 75 18.25 -15.34 2.40
CA LYS A 75 17.90 -16.25 1.31
C LYS A 75 17.19 -15.52 0.17
N GLU A 76 17.69 -15.64 -1.05
CA GLU A 76 17.13 -14.98 -2.23
C GLU A 76 15.68 -15.41 -2.54
N GLU A 77 15.31 -16.63 -2.23
CA GLU A 77 13.95 -17.14 -2.35
C GLU A 77 12.92 -16.41 -1.47
N MET A 78 13.40 -15.70 -0.44
CA MET A 78 12.59 -14.89 0.47
C MET A 78 12.62 -13.39 0.11
N ARG A 79 13.08 -13.04 -1.09
CA ARG A 79 13.25 -11.64 -1.53
C ARG A 79 12.42 -11.36 -2.79
N ALA A 80 11.97 -10.08 -2.90
CA ALA A 80 11.28 -9.54 -4.07
C ALA A 80 11.66 -8.06 -4.22
N ARG A 81 12.91 -7.80 -4.66
CA ARG A 81 13.54 -6.48 -4.57
C ARG A 81 13.09 -5.46 -5.61
N ASP A 82 12.48 -5.91 -6.71
CA ASP A 82 12.04 -5.00 -7.78
C ASP A 82 10.67 -4.37 -7.51
N LEU A 83 9.98 -4.82 -6.47
CA LEU A 83 8.72 -4.24 -6.03
C LEU A 83 8.97 -3.02 -5.13
N PHE A 84 7.99 -2.12 -5.10
CA PHE A 84 7.92 -1.00 -4.16
C PHE A 84 6.99 -1.36 -3.02
N TYR A 85 7.38 -1.03 -1.80
CA TYR A 85 6.67 -1.41 -0.59
C TYR A 85 6.17 -0.19 0.17
N ALA A 86 4.93 -0.25 0.63
CA ALA A 86 4.29 0.83 1.38
C ALA A 86 3.47 0.30 2.56
N MET A 87 3.49 1.04 3.65
CA MET A 87 2.64 0.83 4.82
C MET A 87 1.40 1.71 4.72
N TRP A 88 0.24 1.11 4.94
CA TRP A 88 -1.04 1.80 5.06
C TRP A 88 -1.47 1.79 6.51
N ILE A 89 -1.18 2.87 7.25
CA ILE A 89 -1.12 2.91 8.71
C ILE A 89 -2.40 3.52 9.28
N PRO A 90 -3.18 2.77 10.11
CA PRO A 90 -4.28 3.34 10.87
C PRO A 90 -3.76 4.18 12.07
N ASP A 91 -4.50 5.22 12.43
CA ASP A 91 -4.18 6.10 13.56
C ASP A 91 -4.06 5.32 14.88
N LEU A 92 -4.85 4.26 15.07
CA LEU A 92 -4.79 3.37 16.24
C LEU A 92 -3.40 2.76 16.44
N PHE A 93 -2.73 2.35 15.35
CA PHE A 93 -1.36 1.82 15.46
C PHE A 93 -0.40 2.87 16.02
N MET A 94 -0.46 4.10 15.51
CA MET A 94 0.41 5.18 15.97
C MET A 94 0.15 5.55 17.44
N LYS A 95 -1.12 5.60 17.87
CA LYS A 95 -1.49 5.79 19.29
C LYS A 95 -0.87 4.70 20.18
N ARG A 96 -0.92 3.45 19.74
CA ARG A 96 -0.34 2.33 20.49
C ARG A 96 1.20 2.33 20.48
N VAL A 97 1.81 2.82 19.42
CA VAL A 97 3.28 3.06 19.38
C VAL A 97 3.68 4.12 20.41
N GLU A 98 2.96 5.24 20.47
CA GLU A 98 3.21 6.33 21.41
C GLU A 98 3.10 5.83 22.87
N ASN A 99 2.06 5.08 23.18
CA ASN A 99 1.78 4.57 24.52
C ASN A 99 2.49 3.24 24.84
N ASN A 100 3.24 2.67 23.91
CA ASN A 100 3.89 1.35 24.00
C ASN A 100 2.93 0.22 24.39
N GLU A 101 1.75 0.22 23.79
CA GLU A 101 0.70 -0.78 24.02
C GLU A 101 0.92 -2.04 23.17
N GLU A 102 0.12 -3.09 23.47
CA GLU A 102 0.10 -4.31 22.68
C GLU A 102 -0.53 -4.08 21.31
N TRP A 103 0.01 -4.74 20.31
CA TRP A 103 -0.49 -4.75 18.93
C TRP A 103 -0.64 -6.19 18.44
N THR A 104 -1.83 -6.53 18.00
CA THR A 104 -2.18 -7.90 17.62
C THR A 104 -2.10 -8.08 16.10
N LEU A 105 -1.28 -9.02 15.67
CA LEU A 105 -1.19 -9.41 14.27
C LEU A 105 -2.33 -10.35 13.91
N MET A 106 -3.03 -10.06 12.82
CA MET A 106 -4.26 -10.73 12.41
C MET A 106 -4.17 -11.23 10.97
N CYS A 107 -4.90 -12.30 10.68
CA CYS A 107 -5.06 -12.78 9.31
C CYS A 107 -6.32 -12.16 8.69
N PRO A 108 -6.24 -11.57 7.47
CA PRO A 108 -7.40 -10.99 6.81
C PRO A 108 -8.56 -11.94 6.60
N ASN A 109 -8.29 -13.24 6.43
CA ASN A 109 -9.32 -14.27 6.30
C ASN A 109 -10.07 -14.53 7.61
N GLU A 110 -9.38 -14.47 8.75
CA GLU A 110 -9.94 -14.71 10.09
C GLU A 110 -10.58 -13.44 10.67
N CYS A 111 -10.11 -12.26 10.23
CA CYS A 111 -10.55 -10.94 10.66
C CYS A 111 -10.99 -10.09 9.45
N PRO A 112 -12.07 -10.48 8.75
CA PRO A 112 -12.51 -9.77 7.56
C PRO A 112 -13.00 -8.35 7.86
N GLY A 113 -12.88 -7.45 6.88
CA GLY A 113 -13.40 -6.11 6.93
C GLY A 113 -12.44 -5.05 7.49
N LEU A 114 -11.33 -5.42 8.14
CA LEU A 114 -10.36 -4.45 8.67
C LEU A 114 -9.75 -3.55 7.57
N TYR A 115 -9.56 -4.08 6.39
CA TYR A 115 -9.04 -3.31 5.25
C TYR A 115 -10.12 -2.46 4.55
N ASP A 116 -11.40 -2.69 4.85
CA ASP A 116 -12.54 -1.99 4.24
C ASP A 116 -12.99 -0.77 5.05
N CYS A 117 -12.55 -0.62 6.29
CA CYS A 117 -12.94 0.46 7.19
C CYS A 117 -11.74 1.28 7.66
N HIS A 118 -12.00 2.48 8.19
CA HIS A 118 -10.98 3.40 8.71
C HIS A 118 -11.53 4.20 9.91
N GLY A 119 -10.65 4.88 10.65
CA GLY A 119 -11.01 5.69 11.83
C GLY A 119 -11.71 4.88 12.91
N ASP A 120 -12.72 5.44 13.55
CA ASP A 120 -13.43 4.83 14.67
C ASP A 120 -14.06 3.47 14.34
N GLU A 121 -14.45 3.24 13.09
CA GLU A 121 -14.99 1.97 12.64
C GLU A 121 -13.91 0.88 12.65
N PHE A 122 -12.73 1.22 12.14
CA PHE A 122 -11.56 0.34 12.21
C PHE A 122 -11.20 0.03 13.66
N ASP A 123 -11.09 1.04 14.52
CA ASP A 123 -10.72 0.89 15.92
C ASP A 123 -11.66 -0.07 16.65
N LYS A 124 -12.97 0.13 16.48
CA LYS A 124 -14.00 -0.74 17.08
C LYS A 124 -13.91 -2.19 16.59
N LEU A 125 -13.73 -2.37 15.28
CA LEU A 125 -13.65 -3.69 14.67
C LEU A 125 -12.37 -4.42 15.10
N TYR A 126 -11.23 -3.73 15.11
CA TYR A 126 -9.94 -4.26 15.52
C TYR A 126 -9.95 -4.73 16.99
N VAL A 127 -10.42 -3.87 17.92
CA VAL A 127 -10.55 -4.22 19.33
C VAL A 127 -11.55 -5.35 19.56
N LYS A 128 -12.62 -5.42 18.75
CA LYS A 128 -13.56 -6.55 18.80
C LYS A 128 -12.90 -7.89 18.44
N TYR A 129 -12.01 -7.89 17.45
CA TYR A 129 -11.26 -9.11 17.10
C TYR A 129 -10.22 -9.48 18.16
N GLU A 130 -9.53 -8.52 18.75
CA GLU A 130 -8.64 -8.76 19.88
C GLU A 130 -9.37 -9.41 21.06
N LYS A 131 -10.53 -8.87 21.48
CA LYS A 131 -11.36 -9.44 22.56
C LYS A 131 -11.87 -10.85 22.27
N LYS A 132 -12.03 -11.20 21.00
CA LYS A 132 -12.43 -12.54 20.57
C LYS A 132 -11.25 -13.51 20.39
N SER A 133 -10.04 -13.10 20.76
CA SER A 133 -8.80 -13.87 20.59
C SER A 133 -8.60 -14.38 19.14
N LYS A 134 -8.94 -13.54 18.15
CA LYS A 134 -8.77 -13.84 16.73
C LYS A 134 -7.37 -13.54 16.21
N GLY A 135 -6.53 -12.90 17.02
CA GLY A 135 -5.15 -12.61 16.69
C GLY A 135 -4.26 -13.85 16.65
N ARG A 136 -3.26 -13.83 15.77
CA ARG A 136 -2.25 -14.89 15.68
C ARG A 136 -1.07 -14.66 16.62
N LYS A 137 -0.69 -13.41 16.84
CA LYS A 137 0.42 -13.02 17.71
C LYS A 137 0.16 -11.60 18.25
N SER A 138 0.45 -11.37 19.52
CA SER A 138 0.52 -10.04 20.11
C SER A 138 1.97 -9.66 20.34
N ILE A 139 2.30 -8.42 20.05
CA ILE A 139 3.64 -7.81 20.14
C ILE A 139 3.51 -6.41 20.69
N LYS A 140 4.60 -5.78 21.13
CA LYS A 140 4.59 -4.35 21.42
C LYS A 140 4.53 -3.55 20.11
N ALA A 141 3.63 -2.58 20.00
CA ALA A 141 3.50 -1.73 18.83
C ALA A 141 4.82 -1.00 18.51
N ARG A 142 5.57 -0.59 19.54
CA ARG A 142 6.87 0.04 19.39
C ARG A 142 7.93 -0.88 18.82
N GLU A 143 7.92 -2.16 19.17
CA GLU A 143 8.81 -3.19 18.57
C GLU A 143 8.61 -3.28 17.05
N LEU A 144 7.35 -3.33 16.59
CA LEU A 144 7.06 -3.33 15.16
C LEU A 144 7.46 -2.01 14.50
N TRP A 145 7.23 -0.89 15.15
CA TRP A 145 7.63 0.43 14.66
C TRP A 145 9.15 0.53 14.45
N GLU A 146 9.94 0.09 15.42
CA GLU A 146 11.40 0.03 15.34
C GLU A 146 11.84 -0.85 14.15
N LYS A 147 11.16 -1.98 13.94
CA LYS A 147 11.43 -2.86 12.80
C LYS A 147 11.13 -2.22 11.45
N ILE A 148 10.07 -1.41 11.37
CA ILE A 148 9.74 -0.62 10.17
C ILE A 148 10.86 0.41 9.90
N LEU A 149 11.30 1.14 10.92
CA LEU A 149 12.38 2.11 10.79
C LEU A 149 13.71 1.46 10.41
N GLU A 150 14.05 0.32 10.98
CA GLU A 150 15.23 -0.48 10.58
C GLU A 150 15.19 -0.80 9.08
N SER A 151 14.03 -1.29 8.58
CA SER A 151 13.84 -1.57 7.16
C SER A 151 14.01 -0.33 6.29
N GLN A 152 13.51 0.83 6.73
CA GLN A 152 13.68 2.10 6.01
C GLN A 152 15.14 2.56 5.95
N ILE A 153 15.87 2.45 7.04
CA ILE A 153 17.29 2.79 7.08
C ILE A 153 18.09 1.89 6.13
N GLU A 154 17.81 0.59 6.13
CA GLU A 154 18.54 -0.38 5.32
C GLU A 154 18.19 -0.31 3.83
N THR A 155 16.92 -0.12 3.49
CA THR A 155 16.41 -0.31 2.11
C THR A 155 15.71 0.90 1.49
N GLY A 156 15.45 1.97 2.25
CA GLY A 156 14.65 3.11 1.84
C GLY A 156 13.14 2.82 1.76
N THR A 157 12.70 1.64 2.18
CA THR A 157 11.29 1.21 2.17
C THR A 157 10.90 0.54 3.49
N PRO A 158 9.62 0.46 3.84
CA PRO A 158 8.42 0.87 3.10
C PRO A 158 8.16 2.39 3.12
N TYR A 159 7.38 2.88 2.16
CA TYR A 159 6.75 4.20 2.24
C TYR A 159 5.74 4.24 3.37
N MET A 160 5.55 5.40 4.00
CA MET A 160 4.67 5.55 5.16
C MET A 160 3.47 6.44 4.80
N LEU A 161 2.27 5.85 4.75
CA LEU A 161 1.02 6.56 4.46
C LEU A 161 -0.01 6.30 5.56
N TYR A 162 -0.77 7.33 5.91
CA TYR A 162 -1.73 7.31 7.01
C TYR A 162 -3.16 7.12 6.49
N LYS A 163 -3.68 5.91 6.71
CA LYS A 163 -4.97 5.43 6.23
C LYS A 163 -6.13 6.35 6.59
N ASP A 164 -6.23 6.73 7.86
CA ASP A 164 -7.38 7.46 8.37
C ASP A 164 -7.38 8.91 7.88
N SER A 165 -6.23 9.56 7.89
CA SER A 165 -6.07 10.91 7.36
C SER A 165 -6.31 10.98 5.85
N ALA A 166 -5.82 10.00 5.09
CA ALA A 166 -6.04 9.89 3.65
C ALA A 166 -7.53 9.77 3.33
N ASN A 167 -8.25 8.86 4.00
CA ASN A 167 -9.68 8.67 3.78
C ASN A 167 -10.51 9.87 4.23
N ARG A 168 -10.20 10.47 5.38
CA ARG A 168 -10.91 11.63 5.90
C ARG A 168 -10.82 12.85 5.00
N LYS A 169 -9.65 13.06 4.36
CA LYS A 169 -9.38 14.23 3.51
C LYS A 169 -9.64 14.01 2.02
N SER A 170 -9.83 12.78 1.58
CA SER A 170 -10.07 12.49 0.16
C SER A 170 -11.32 13.19 -0.37
N ASN A 171 -11.21 13.73 -1.58
CA ASN A 171 -12.35 14.27 -2.34
C ASN A 171 -13.33 13.19 -2.82
N GLN A 172 -12.91 11.92 -2.81
CA GLN A 172 -13.70 10.76 -3.26
C GLN A 172 -14.23 9.91 -2.10
N LYS A 173 -14.17 10.39 -0.85
CA LYS A 173 -14.66 9.69 0.35
C LYS A 173 -16.13 9.27 0.29
N ASN A 174 -16.93 9.93 -0.56
CA ASN A 174 -18.34 9.59 -0.81
C ASN A 174 -18.52 8.32 -1.66
N LEU A 175 -17.49 7.87 -2.36
CA LEU A 175 -17.53 6.67 -3.19
C LEU A 175 -17.18 5.40 -2.37
N GLY A 176 -16.34 5.51 -1.36
CA GLY A 176 -15.94 4.40 -0.50
C GLY A 176 -14.57 4.59 0.14
N THR A 177 -14.08 3.54 0.78
CA THR A 177 -12.78 3.56 1.46
C THR A 177 -11.63 3.40 0.47
N ILE A 178 -10.68 4.33 0.51
CA ILE A 178 -9.41 4.26 -0.21
C ILE A 178 -8.47 3.34 0.56
N ARG A 179 -7.89 2.36 -0.13
CA ARG A 179 -7.10 1.27 0.46
C ARG A 179 -5.62 1.31 0.15
N SER A 180 -5.23 2.17 -0.78
CA SER A 180 -3.85 2.35 -1.21
C SER A 180 -3.68 3.67 -1.94
N SER A 181 -2.44 4.03 -2.23
CA SER A 181 -2.07 5.10 -3.15
C SER A 181 -1.43 4.50 -4.41
N ASN A 182 -0.87 5.32 -5.28
CA ASN A 182 -0.12 4.89 -6.46
C ASN A 182 1.34 4.55 -6.13
N LEU A 183 2.18 4.36 -7.15
CA LEU A 183 3.58 3.97 -7.03
C LEU A 183 4.42 5.02 -6.27
N CYS A 184 4.18 6.31 -6.54
CA CYS A 184 4.96 7.43 -6.00
C CYS A 184 4.29 8.10 -4.79
N THR A 185 3.13 7.58 -4.33
CA THR A 185 2.39 8.02 -3.13
C THR A 185 1.69 9.39 -3.20
N GLU A 186 1.67 10.04 -4.36
CA GLU A 186 1.06 11.38 -4.54
C GLU A 186 -0.44 11.33 -4.84
N ILE A 187 -0.99 10.18 -5.24
CA ILE A 187 -2.37 10.04 -5.68
C ILE A 187 -3.20 9.24 -4.66
N LEU A 188 -4.35 9.77 -4.30
CA LEU A 188 -5.34 9.13 -3.44
C LEU A 188 -6.68 9.08 -4.16
N GLU A 189 -6.89 8.03 -4.95
CA GLU A 189 -8.10 7.82 -5.74
C GLU A 189 -8.81 6.54 -5.33
N TYR A 190 -10.15 6.58 -5.42
CA TYR A 190 -10.98 5.41 -5.14
C TYR A 190 -10.85 4.38 -6.26
N THR A 191 -10.69 3.13 -5.89
CA THR A 191 -10.69 1.97 -6.79
C THR A 191 -11.57 0.87 -6.23
N SER A 192 -12.41 0.29 -7.08
CA SER A 192 -13.29 -0.82 -6.73
C SER A 192 -13.12 -1.99 -7.71
N LYS A 193 -14.01 -2.97 -7.60
CA LYS A 193 -14.04 -4.08 -8.58
C LYS A 193 -14.52 -3.65 -9.98
N ASP A 194 -15.28 -2.58 -10.05
CA ASP A 194 -15.94 -2.08 -11.25
C ASP A 194 -15.31 -0.78 -11.77
N GLU A 195 -14.49 -0.10 -10.95
CA GLU A 195 -13.82 1.15 -11.28
C GLU A 195 -12.34 1.07 -10.97
N ILE A 196 -11.51 1.43 -11.93
CA ILE A 196 -10.05 1.47 -11.79
C ILE A 196 -9.60 2.92 -11.92
N ALA A 197 -8.97 3.44 -10.87
CA ALA A 197 -8.36 4.76 -10.90
C ALA A 197 -7.18 4.78 -11.90
N VAL A 198 -7.15 5.80 -12.74
CA VAL A 198 -6.10 6.01 -13.75
C VAL A 198 -5.68 7.47 -13.73
N CYS A 199 -4.37 7.72 -13.74
CA CYS A 199 -3.81 9.07 -13.80
C CYS A 199 -3.37 9.40 -15.21
N ASN A 200 -3.89 10.49 -15.77
CA ASN A 200 -3.31 11.16 -16.94
C ASN A 200 -2.38 12.27 -16.43
N LEU A 201 -1.14 12.27 -16.88
CA LEU A 201 -0.11 13.17 -16.37
C LEU A 201 0.40 14.11 -17.45
N ALA A 202 0.56 15.39 -17.08
CA ALA A 202 1.27 16.37 -17.86
C ALA A 202 2.12 17.27 -16.93
N SER A 203 3.21 17.79 -17.46
CA SER A 203 4.08 18.73 -16.74
C SER A 203 4.31 19.97 -17.59
N ILE A 204 4.21 21.13 -16.94
CA ILE A 204 4.44 22.44 -17.57
C ILE A 204 5.73 23.02 -17.00
N ALA A 205 6.68 23.35 -17.88
CA ALA A 205 7.95 23.95 -17.50
C ALA A 205 7.77 25.46 -17.26
N LEU A 206 7.56 25.85 -16.00
CA LEU A 206 7.30 27.24 -15.62
C LEU A 206 8.35 28.25 -16.09
N PRO A 207 9.68 27.95 -16.14
CA PRO A 207 10.67 28.91 -16.67
C PRO A 207 10.42 29.36 -18.10
N MET A 208 9.69 28.59 -18.91
CA MET A 208 9.34 28.92 -20.29
C MET A 208 8.30 30.06 -20.41
N PHE A 209 7.77 30.50 -19.30
CA PHE A 209 6.80 31.61 -19.22
C PHE A 209 7.40 32.91 -18.69
N VAL A 210 8.73 32.95 -18.52
CA VAL A 210 9.45 34.19 -18.20
C VAL A 210 9.89 34.81 -19.51
N GLU A 211 9.42 36.01 -19.82
CA GLU A 211 9.72 36.82 -21.02
C GLU A 211 10.19 38.21 -20.57
N ASP A 212 11.33 38.64 -21.03
CA ASP A 212 11.93 39.94 -20.68
C ASP A 212 12.07 40.21 -19.16
N GLY A 213 12.25 39.13 -18.37
CA GLY A 213 12.39 39.20 -16.91
C GLY A 213 11.05 39.21 -16.15
N GLU A 214 9.92 39.19 -16.83
CA GLU A 214 8.59 39.14 -16.23
C GLU A 214 7.88 37.80 -16.52
N PHE A 215 7.01 37.39 -15.60
CA PHE A 215 6.27 36.14 -15.76
C PHE A 215 4.98 36.37 -16.54
N ASN A 216 4.83 35.70 -17.70
CA ASN A 216 3.67 35.79 -18.57
C ASN A 216 2.53 34.87 -18.10
N HIS A 217 1.66 35.37 -17.22
CA HIS A 217 0.52 34.64 -16.68
C HIS A 217 -0.52 34.24 -17.75
N GLN A 218 -0.74 35.10 -18.77
CA GLN A 218 -1.70 34.81 -19.83
C GLN A 218 -1.27 33.60 -20.68
N LYS A 219 0.02 33.57 -21.05
CA LYS A 219 0.57 32.43 -21.80
C LYS A 219 0.49 31.11 -20.99
N LEU A 220 0.76 31.15 -19.68
CA LEU A 220 0.58 30.01 -18.80
C LEU A 220 -0.87 29.55 -18.78
N TYR A 221 -1.81 30.46 -18.63
CA TYR A 221 -3.25 30.16 -18.67
C TYR A 221 -3.66 29.46 -19.97
N ASP A 222 -3.28 30.00 -21.13
CA ASP A 222 -3.63 29.46 -22.44
C ASP A 222 -3.05 28.07 -22.67
N VAL A 223 -1.79 27.85 -22.27
CA VAL A 223 -1.14 26.53 -22.36
C VAL A 223 -1.81 25.54 -21.41
N THR A 224 -2.10 25.95 -20.17
CA THR A 224 -2.77 25.09 -19.19
C THR A 224 -4.14 24.64 -19.67
N VAL A 225 -4.96 25.54 -20.23
CA VAL A 225 -6.26 25.22 -20.82
C VAL A 225 -6.13 24.18 -21.93
N ARG A 226 -5.14 24.31 -22.81
CA ARG A 226 -4.90 23.34 -23.89
C ARG A 226 -4.47 21.98 -23.36
N VAL A 227 -3.54 21.94 -22.41
CA VAL A 227 -3.05 20.72 -21.78
C VAL A 227 -4.21 20.00 -21.08
N THR A 228 -5.00 20.72 -20.27
CA THR A 228 -6.13 20.13 -19.54
C THR A 228 -7.22 19.56 -20.47
N LYS A 229 -7.41 20.16 -21.64
CA LYS A 229 -8.36 19.61 -22.64
C LYS A 229 -7.84 18.36 -23.34
N ASN A 230 -6.53 18.17 -23.39
CA ASN A 230 -5.89 17.02 -24.03
C ASN A 230 -5.74 15.83 -23.09
N LEU A 231 -5.79 16.04 -21.76
CA LEU A 231 -5.80 15.00 -20.73
C LEU A 231 -7.21 14.37 -20.59
#